data_c406d5c6ebf18648a0c9d4707681c447
#
_entry.id   c406d5c6ebf18648a0c9d4707681c447
#
_cell.length_a   1.000
_cell.length_b   1.000
_cell.length_c   1.000
_cell.angle_alpha   90.00
_cell.angle_beta   90.00
_cell.angle_gamma   90.00
#
_symmetry.space_group_name_H-M   'P 1'
#
loop_
_entity.id
_entity.type
_entity.pdbx_description
1 polymer ?
#
loop_
_entity_poly.entity_id
_entity_poly.type
_entity_poly.pdbx_seq_one_letter_code
_entity_poly.pdbx_strand_id
1 'polypeptide(L)'
;GKHMSKAYLVGQITITNPQAYAAYAAQVPHTIAAYGGRYLVRGGHATQLEGQAQGERNVVVEFASRDVAEAWYHSEAYQAIIAHRINNSMGSTAIVDGYDT
;
A
#
# COMPACT_ATOMS: atom_id res chain seq x y z
N GLY A 1 6.47 29.32 2.53
CA GLY A 1 6.09 28.32 1.60
C GLY A 1 5.14 27.33 2.18
N LYS A 2 4.54 26.60 1.30
CA LYS A 2 3.66 25.57 1.69
C LYS A 2 4.40 24.31 2.03
N HIS A 3 4.10 23.79 3.17
CA HIS A 3 4.54 22.45 3.47
C HIS A 3 3.64 21.45 2.77
N MET A 4 4.28 20.48 2.16
CA MET A 4 3.58 19.34 1.61
C MET A 4 3.97 18.17 2.46
N SER A 5 3.03 17.69 3.27
CA SER A 5 3.26 16.47 4.03
C SER A 5 3.45 15.31 3.08
N LYS A 6 4.35 14.43 3.43
CA LYS A 6 4.38 13.12 2.78
C LYS A 6 3.07 12.40 3.05
N ALA A 7 2.79 11.39 2.26
CA ALA A 7 1.62 10.56 2.48
C ALA A 7 2.01 9.09 2.43
N TYR A 8 1.20 8.28 3.07
CA TYR A 8 1.51 6.87 3.21
C TYR A 8 0.33 6.02 2.79
N LEU A 9 0.60 5.00 2.00
CA LEU A 9 -0.36 3.93 1.80
C LEU A 9 -0.18 2.96 2.95
N VAL A 10 -1.25 2.71 3.70
CA VAL A 10 -1.21 1.79 4.83
C VAL A 10 -2.17 0.65 4.54
N GLY A 11 -1.65 -0.55 4.47
CA GLY A 11 -2.45 -1.74 4.21
C GLY A 11 -2.30 -2.76 5.29
N GLN A 12 -3.43 -3.36 5.67
CA GLN A 12 -3.46 -4.56 6.51
C GLN A 12 -4.29 -5.57 5.76
N ILE A 13 -3.65 -6.59 5.23
CA ILE A 13 -4.32 -7.57 4.39
C ILE A 13 -3.94 -8.99 4.79
N THR A 14 -4.88 -9.92 4.56
CA THR A 14 -4.62 -11.34 4.65
C THR A 14 -4.72 -11.90 3.24
N ILE A 15 -3.66 -12.52 2.77
CA ILE A 15 -3.64 -13.11 1.43
C ILE A 15 -4.41 -14.42 1.49
N THR A 16 -5.49 -14.52 0.68
CA THR A 16 -6.35 -15.70 0.68
C THR A 16 -5.95 -16.72 -0.39
N ASN A 17 -5.30 -16.25 -1.47
CA ASN A 17 -4.81 -17.13 -2.52
C ASN A 17 -3.40 -16.67 -2.92
N PRO A 18 -2.36 -17.24 -2.30
CA PRO A 18 -0.99 -16.79 -2.55
C PRO A 18 -0.54 -16.92 -3.99
N GLN A 19 -0.97 -17.97 -4.69
CA GLN A 19 -0.55 -18.18 -6.07
C GLN A 19 -1.08 -17.09 -6.98
N ALA A 20 -2.36 -16.77 -6.86
CA ALA A 20 -2.96 -15.72 -7.68
C ALA A 20 -2.48 -14.33 -7.26
N TYR A 21 -2.24 -14.12 -5.95
CA TYR A 21 -1.71 -12.86 -5.45
C TYR A 21 -0.31 -12.59 -5.96
N ALA A 22 0.45 -13.61 -6.30
CA ALA A 22 1.83 -13.45 -6.75
C ALA A 22 1.93 -12.57 -8.00
N ALA A 23 0.91 -12.58 -8.87
CA ALA A 23 0.90 -11.72 -10.04
C ALA A 23 0.87 -10.24 -9.65
N TYR A 24 0.15 -9.90 -8.57
CA TYR A 24 0.14 -8.54 -8.03
C TYR A 24 1.49 -8.20 -7.40
N ALA A 25 2.01 -9.08 -6.55
CA ALA A 25 3.24 -8.84 -5.82
C ALA A 25 4.44 -8.64 -6.75
N ALA A 26 4.44 -9.29 -7.92
CA ALA A 26 5.53 -9.18 -8.88
C ALA A 26 5.51 -7.83 -9.61
N GLN A 27 4.34 -7.22 -9.76
CA GLN A 27 4.18 -6.03 -10.61
C GLN A 27 4.03 -4.73 -9.83
N VAL A 28 3.48 -4.78 -8.62
CA VAL A 28 3.17 -3.57 -7.88
C VAL A 28 4.41 -2.71 -7.56
N PRO A 29 5.62 -3.28 -7.28
CA PRO A 29 6.76 -2.42 -7.01
C PRO A 29 7.11 -1.48 -8.15
N HIS A 30 6.93 -1.91 -9.39
CA HIS A 30 7.23 -1.06 -10.55
C HIS A 30 6.26 0.12 -10.62
N THR A 31 4.99 -0.11 -10.31
CA THR A 31 4.00 0.98 -10.34
C THR A 31 4.29 2.02 -9.25
N ILE A 32 4.68 1.55 -8.07
CA ILE A 32 5.01 2.43 -6.95
C ILE A 32 6.26 3.24 -7.27
N ALA A 33 7.30 2.60 -7.80
CA ALA A 33 8.55 3.28 -8.13
C ALA A 33 8.33 4.37 -9.18
N ALA A 34 7.42 4.15 -10.13
CA ALA A 34 7.13 5.13 -11.17
C ALA A 34 6.59 6.43 -10.61
N TYR A 35 6.01 6.42 -9.41
CA TYR A 35 5.50 7.60 -8.72
C TYR A 35 6.41 8.03 -7.56
N GLY A 36 7.63 7.52 -7.53
CA GLY A 36 8.60 7.89 -6.50
C GLY A 36 8.30 7.35 -5.12
N GLY A 37 7.39 6.38 -5.03
CA GLY A 37 7.06 5.76 -3.76
C GLY A 37 8.12 4.77 -3.32
N ARG A 38 8.17 4.50 -2.03
CA ARG A 38 9.07 3.49 -1.51
C ARG A 38 8.44 2.74 -0.36
N TYR A 39 8.73 1.45 -0.28
CA TYR A 39 8.25 0.62 0.82
C TYR A 39 9.01 0.95 2.10
N LEU A 40 8.27 1.20 3.17
CA LEU A 40 8.82 1.32 4.51
C LEU A 40 8.57 0.02 5.28
N VAL A 41 7.43 -0.63 5.03
CA VAL A 41 7.09 -1.94 5.60
C VAL A 41 6.48 -2.75 4.47
N ARG A 42 6.94 -3.97 4.34
CA ARG A 42 6.38 -4.87 3.32
C ARG A 42 6.28 -6.27 3.88
N GLY A 43 5.22 -6.48 4.68
CA GLY A 43 4.97 -7.79 5.27
C GLY A 43 5.88 -8.15 6.42
N GLY A 44 6.48 -7.16 7.09
CA GLY A 44 7.35 -7.43 8.24
C GLY A 44 6.57 -8.02 9.41
N HIS A 45 7.29 -8.69 10.30
CA HIS A 45 6.70 -9.27 11.49
C HIS A 45 6.00 -8.21 12.33
N ALA A 46 4.79 -8.50 12.77
CA ALA A 46 4.02 -7.59 13.61
C ALA A 46 3.70 -8.25 14.95
N THR A 47 3.76 -7.47 16.02
CA THR A 47 3.30 -7.88 17.33
C THR A 47 2.07 -7.05 17.64
N GLN A 48 0.90 -7.70 17.68
CA GLN A 48 -0.34 -7.00 17.98
C GLN A 48 -0.40 -6.75 19.48
N LEU A 49 -0.48 -5.47 19.88
CA LEU A 49 -0.48 -5.11 21.28
C LEU A 49 -1.89 -4.98 21.84
N GLU A 50 -2.81 -4.47 21.05
CA GLU A 50 -4.19 -4.28 21.45
C GLU A 50 -5.09 -4.44 20.25
N GLY A 51 -6.32 -4.84 20.48
CA GLY A 51 -7.33 -4.91 19.43
C GLY A 51 -7.07 -6.00 18.41
N GLN A 52 -7.71 -5.84 17.26
CA GLN A 52 -7.57 -6.78 16.15
C GLN A 52 -7.16 -6.06 14.89
N ALA A 53 -6.17 -6.63 14.20
CA ALA A 53 -5.75 -6.12 12.91
C ALA A 53 -6.79 -6.44 11.84
N GLN A 54 -6.85 -5.62 10.80
CA GLN A 54 -7.72 -5.86 9.64
C GLN A 54 -7.19 -6.99 8.76
N GLY A 55 -5.92 -7.34 8.91
CA GLY A 55 -5.27 -8.42 8.20
C GLY A 55 -3.91 -8.71 8.80
N GLU A 56 -3.31 -9.83 8.40
CA GLU A 56 -2.07 -10.30 9.01
C GLU A 56 -0.84 -9.58 8.47
N ARG A 57 -0.91 -9.15 7.22
CA ARG A 57 0.25 -8.55 6.54
C ARG A 57 0.14 -7.04 6.56
N ASN A 58 1.19 -6.39 7.03
CA ASN A 58 1.25 -4.93 7.07
C ASN A 58 2.13 -4.41 5.95
N VAL A 59 1.64 -3.39 5.25
CA VAL A 59 2.37 -2.72 4.18
C VAL A 59 2.29 -1.22 4.40
N VAL A 60 3.42 -0.55 4.31
CA VAL A 60 3.47 0.91 4.37
C VAL A 60 4.35 1.40 3.22
N VAL A 61 3.77 2.25 2.39
CA VAL A 61 4.50 2.84 1.26
C VAL A 61 4.47 4.37 1.44
N GLU A 62 5.63 4.98 1.32
CA GLU A 62 5.76 6.43 1.43
C GLU A 62 5.74 7.07 0.04
N PHE A 63 4.95 8.14 -0.08
CA PHE A 63 4.93 8.98 -1.28
C PHE A 63 5.24 10.43 -0.88
N ALA A 64 5.69 11.24 -1.84
CA ALA A 64 6.06 12.62 -1.58
C ALA A 64 4.89 13.47 -1.08
N SER A 65 3.67 13.13 -1.46
CA SER A 65 2.46 13.86 -1.07
C SER A 65 1.23 13.00 -1.26
N ARG A 66 0.10 13.46 -0.70
CA ARG A 66 -1.19 12.82 -0.93
C ARG A 66 -1.55 12.81 -2.43
N ASP A 67 -1.31 13.92 -3.12
CA ASP A 67 -1.65 13.99 -4.54
C ASP A 67 -0.90 12.93 -5.35
N VAL A 68 0.37 12.72 -5.02
CA VAL A 68 1.18 11.70 -5.70
C VAL A 68 0.67 10.30 -5.36
N ALA A 69 0.35 10.05 -4.09
CA ALA A 69 -0.18 8.74 -3.67
C ALA A 69 -1.50 8.43 -4.37
N GLU A 70 -2.39 9.42 -4.44
CA GLU A 70 -3.68 9.23 -5.11
C GLU A 70 -3.50 9.07 -6.63
N ALA A 71 -2.57 9.80 -7.21
CA ALA A 71 -2.27 9.64 -8.63
C ALA A 71 -1.76 8.23 -8.93
N TRP A 72 -0.92 7.69 -8.05
CA TRP A 72 -0.47 6.31 -8.18
C TRP A 72 -1.64 5.33 -8.12
N TYR A 73 -2.52 5.50 -7.11
CA TYR A 73 -3.65 4.57 -6.94
C TYR A 73 -4.55 4.55 -8.17
N HIS A 74 -4.82 5.72 -8.74
CA HIS A 74 -5.71 5.86 -9.88
C HIS A 74 -5.00 5.70 -11.23
N SER A 75 -3.70 5.44 -11.22
CA SER A 75 -2.95 5.27 -12.46
C SER A 75 -3.44 4.05 -13.23
N GLU A 76 -3.32 4.13 -14.55
CA GLU A 76 -3.70 3.01 -15.42
C GLU A 76 -2.89 1.75 -15.06
N ALA A 77 -1.59 1.94 -14.81
CA ALA A 77 -0.71 0.80 -14.49
C ALA A 77 -1.14 0.09 -13.21
N TYR A 78 -1.49 0.85 -12.15
CA TYR A 78 -1.91 0.21 -10.91
C TYR A 78 -3.30 -0.41 -11.04
N GLN A 79 -4.23 0.32 -11.66
CA GLN A 79 -5.59 -0.20 -11.85
C GLN A 79 -5.62 -1.45 -12.71
N ALA A 80 -4.64 -1.63 -13.58
CA ALA A 80 -4.56 -2.84 -14.40
C ALA A 80 -4.26 -4.10 -13.58
N ILE A 81 -3.64 -3.95 -12.41
CA ILE A 81 -3.25 -5.11 -11.58
C ILE A 81 -4.03 -5.23 -10.28
N ILE A 82 -4.83 -4.23 -9.93
CA ILE A 82 -5.49 -4.17 -8.61
C ILE A 82 -6.40 -5.36 -8.34
N ALA A 83 -7.01 -5.92 -9.38
CA ALA A 83 -7.91 -7.06 -9.23
C ALA A 83 -7.19 -8.29 -8.67
N HIS A 84 -5.92 -8.45 -8.99
CA HIS A 84 -5.12 -9.57 -8.44
C HIS A 84 -5.01 -9.48 -6.93
N ARG A 85 -5.00 -8.26 -6.37
CA ARG A 85 -5.00 -8.08 -4.93
C ARG A 85 -6.41 -8.21 -4.34
N ILE A 86 -7.37 -7.50 -4.91
CA ILE A 86 -8.74 -7.46 -4.36
C ILE A 86 -9.36 -8.85 -4.35
N ASN A 87 -9.18 -9.61 -5.42
CA ASN A 87 -9.79 -10.93 -5.54
C ASN A 87 -9.09 -12.02 -4.75
N ASN A 88 -7.90 -11.74 -4.23
CA ASN A 88 -7.05 -12.77 -3.60
C ASN A 88 -6.56 -12.36 -2.21
N SER A 89 -7.23 -11.39 -1.60
CA SER A 89 -6.91 -10.94 -0.26
C SER A 89 -8.14 -10.35 0.42
N MET A 90 -8.03 -10.16 1.72
CA MET A 90 -9.04 -9.51 2.55
C MET A 90 -8.32 -8.48 3.41
N GLY A 91 -9.03 -7.44 3.80
CA GLY A 91 -8.47 -6.43 4.69
C GLY A 91 -8.78 -5.03 4.23
N SER A 92 -7.88 -4.11 4.54
CA SER A 92 -8.11 -2.70 4.26
C SER A 92 -6.84 -2.01 3.78
N THR A 93 -7.03 -0.98 2.98
CA THR A 93 -5.95 -0.08 2.58
C THR A 93 -6.45 1.36 2.68
N ALA A 94 -5.56 2.26 3.02
CA ALA A 94 -5.89 3.67 3.13
C ALA A 94 -4.67 4.52 2.79
N ILE A 95 -4.92 5.72 2.29
CA ILE A 95 -3.87 6.72 2.12
C ILE A 95 -4.02 7.70 3.28
N VAL A 96 -2.93 7.91 4.01
CA VAL A 96 -2.93 8.72 5.23
C VAL A 96 -1.86 9.80 5.11
N ASP A 97 -2.23 11.03 5.47
CA ASP A 97 -1.27 12.13 5.46
C ASP A 97 -0.22 11.93 6.54
N GLY A 98 1.01 12.28 6.22
CA GLY A 98 2.08 12.28 7.19
C GLY A 98 1.92 13.41 8.18
N TYR A 99 2.62 13.30 9.29
CA TYR A 99 2.62 14.33 10.33
C TYR A 99 3.75 15.31 10.05
N ASP A 100 3.39 16.58 9.93
CA ASP A 100 4.36 17.67 9.76
C ASP A 100 4.71 18.24 11.13
N THR A 101 5.99 18.24 11.45
CA THR A 101 6.45 18.82 12.73
C THR A 101 7.14 20.16 12.54
#